data_45ccb803d698be61617a8a54fd3cb386
#
_entry.id   45ccb803d698be61617a8a54fd3cb386
#
_cell.length_a   1.000
_cell.length_b   1.000
_cell.length_c   1.000
_cell.angle_alpha   90.00
_cell.angle_beta   90.00
_cell.angle_gamma   90.00
#
_symmetry.space_group_name_H-M   'P 1'
#
loop_
_entity.id
_entity.type
_entity.pdbx_description
1 polymer ?
#
loop_
_entity_poly.entity_id
_entity_poly.type
_entity_poly.pdbx_seq_one_letter_code
_entity_poly.pdbx_strand_id
1 'polypeptide(L)'
;MIFTIVITPVWSATTDAYVRKVFEWINKTLSFSRKVCIASVFIGVLMVLASKFVYGMWLGRGSIDISYSTTGLIFLYISFEMLYKVYGTIINGTGKVFAQMILTGIIAIIYIPLAIFLANLCGLSGVLIANVIVFALNYAWSKLQCNKLISQTATGIWNK
;
A
#
# COMPACT_ATOMS: atom_id res chain seq x y z
N MET A 1 5.88 7.30 -6.68
CA MET A 1 5.69 8.77 -6.62
C MET A 1 4.46 9.22 -7.42
N ILE A 2 4.29 8.92 -8.70
CA ILE A 2 3.12 9.37 -9.52
C ILE A 2 1.79 8.98 -8.88
N PHE A 3 1.63 7.73 -8.44
CA PHE A 3 0.43 7.26 -7.74
C PHE A 3 0.08 8.09 -6.50
N THR A 4 1.08 8.46 -5.70
CA THR A 4 0.88 9.27 -4.49
C THR A 4 0.37 10.68 -4.84
N ILE A 5 0.87 11.29 -5.90
CA ILE A 5 0.41 12.61 -6.36
C ILE A 5 -1.08 12.58 -6.72
N VAL A 6 -1.53 11.51 -7.40
CA VAL A 6 -2.94 11.35 -7.78
C VAL A 6 -3.85 11.10 -6.57
N ILE A 7 -3.36 10.38 -5.55
CA ILE A 7 -4.14 10.00 -4.38
C ILE A 7 -4.17 11.09 -3.30
N THR A 8 -3.17 11.96 -3.20
CA THR A 8 -3.09 12.99 -2.16
C THR A 8 -4.32 13.92 -2.10
N PRO A 9 -4.86 14.45 -3.21
CA PRO A 9 -6.06 15.29 -3.17
C PRO A 9 -7.32 14.57 -2.67
N VAL A 10 -7.35 13.24 -2.78
CA VAL A 10 -8.48 12.42 -2.32
C VAL A 10 -8.67 12.53 -0.82
N TRP A 11 -7.62 12.74 -0.05
CA TRP A 11 -7.71 12.92 1.40
C TRP A 11 -8.61 14.09 1.78
N SER A 12 -8.26 15.32 1.35
CA SER A 12 -9.02 16.52 1.70
C SER A 12 -10.46 16.48 1.17
N ALA A 13 -10.64 15.98 -0.06
CA ALA A 13 -11.97 15.81 -0.64
C ALA A 13 -12.82 14.77 0.11
N THR A 14 -12.20 13.70 0.65
CA THR A 14 -12.88 12.72 1.49
C THR A 14 -13.32 13.34 2.82
N THR A 15 -12.49 14.22 3.42
CA THR A 15 -12.84 14.92 4.67
C THR A 15 -14.12 15.75 4.47
N ASP A 16 -14.20 16.55 3.41
CA ASP A 16 -15.40 17.36 3.12
C ASP A 16 -16.63 16.46 2.85
N ALA A 17 -16.49 15.44 2.02
CA ALA A 17 -17.57 14.51 1.71
C ALA A 17 -18.07 13.74 2.95
N TYR A 18 -17.16 13.37 3.86
CA TYR A 18 -17.51 12.65 5.08
C TYR A 18 -18.29 13.53 6.06
N VAL A 19 -17.88 14.80 6.25
CA VAL A 19 -18.58 15.79 7.07
C VAL A 19 -19.98 16.06 6.51
N ARG A 20 -20.12 16.15 5.19
CA ARG A 20 -21.41 16.34 4.51
C ARG A 20 -22.24 15.05 4.39
N LYS A 21 -21.72 13.89 4.89
CA LYS A 21 -22.37 12.56 4.83
C LYS A 21 -22.66 12.09 3.40
N VAL A 22 -21.86 12.49 2.41
CA VAL A 22 -22.00 12.10 1.00
C VAL A 22 -21.24 10.79 0.75
N PHE A 23 -21.69 9.69 1.36
CA PHE A 23 -21.01 8.38 1.29
C PHE A 23 -20.99 7.79 -0.13
N GLU A 24 -21.96 8.11 -0.97
CA GLU A 24 -21.97 7.68 -2.37
C GLU A 24 -20.76 8.23 -3.13
N TRP A 25 -20.41 9.49 -2.89
CA TRP A 25 -19.21 10.10 -3.49
C TRP A 25 -17.93 9.39 -3.02
N ILE A 26 -17.84 9.08 -1.72
CA ILE A 26 -16.68 8.35 -1.16
C ILE A 26 -16.54 6.97 -1.83
N ASN A 27 -17.65 6.25 -2.03
CA ASN A 27 -17.66 4.96 -2.72
C ASN A 27 -17.19 5.08 -4.19
N LYS A 28 -17.66 6.08 -4.92
CA LYS A 28 -17.22 6.35 -6.30
C LYS A 28 -15.72 6.65 -6.36
N THR A 29 -15.24 7.49 -5.44
CA THR A 29 -13.83 7.88 -5.33
C THR A 29 -12.97 6.69 -4.94
N LEU A 30 -13.38 5.83 -4.01
CA LEU A 30 -12.69 4.59 -3.67
C LEU A 30 -12.60 3.65 -4.90
N SER A 31 -13.70 3.52 -5.65
CA SER A 31 -13.74 2.72 -6.87
C SER A 31 -12.79 3.26 -7.95
N PHE A 32 -12.75 4.58 -8.15
CA PHE A 32 -11.80 5.24 -9.03
C PHE A 32 -10.35 5.00 -8.59
N SER A 33 -10.04 5.22 -7.31
CA SER A 33 -8.70 5.02 -6.74
C SER A 33 -8.21 3.58 -6.90
N ARG A 34 -9.10 2.59 -6.76
CA ARG A 34 -8.79 1.17 -7.03
C ARG A 34 -8.45 0.93 -8.50
N LYS A 35 -9.20 1.53 -9.44
CA LYS A 35 -8.91 1.41 -10.88
C LYS A 35 -7.54 2.01 -11.23
N VAL A 36 -7.22 3.18 -10.68
CA VAL A 36 -5.90 3.82 -10.83
C VAL A 36 -4.80 2.91 -10.26
N CYS A 37 -5.02 2.32 -9.08
CA CYS A 37 -4.08 1.37 -8.47
C CYS A 37 -3.85 0.15 -9.38
N ILE A 38 -4.91 -0.47 -9.91
CA ILE A 38 -4.81 -1.63 -10.81
C ILE A 38 -4.04 -1.25 -12.09
N ALA A 39 -4.33 -0.09 -12.69
CA ALA A 39 -3.60 0.39 -13.86
C ALA A 39 -2.11 0.61 -13.55
N SER A 40 -1.79 1.18 -12.38
CA SER A 40 -0.41 1.37 -11.93
C SER A 40 0.32 0.04 -11.69
N VAL A 41 -0.36 -0.95 -11.12
CA VAL A 41 0.18 -2.31 -10.95
C VAL A 41 0.45 -2.95 -12.31
N PHE A 42 -0.46 -2.80 -13.28
CA PHE A 42 -0.23 -3.32 -14.64
C PHE A 42 1.00 -2.69 -15.30
N ILE A 43 1.16 -1.37 -15.20
CA ILE A 43 2.38 -0.67 -15.67
C ILE A 43 3.62 -1.21 -14.95
N GLY A 44 3.53 -1.44 -13.64
CA GLY A 44 4.61 -2.02 -12.84
C GLY A 44 5.02 -3.42 -13.31
N VAL A 45 4.07 -4.27 -13.70
CA VAL A 45 4.38 -5.59 -14.31
C VAL A 45 5.20 -5.42 -15.58
N LEU A 46 4.81 -4.50 -16.47
CA LEU A 46 5.58 -4.22 -17.69
C LEU A 46 6.99 -3.73 -17.37
N MET A 47 7.15 -2.90 -16.33
CA MET A 47 8.47 -2.44 -15.88
C MET A 47 9.32 -3.59 -15.33
N VAL A 48 8.74 -4.55 -14.58
CA VAL A 48 9.46 -5.73 -14.10
C VAL A 48 9.94 -6.58 -15.27
N LEU A 49 9.09 -6.82 -16.28
CA LEU A 49 9.47 -7.57 -17.48
C LEU A 49 10.59 -6.89 -18.27
N ALA A 50 10.55 -5.56 -18.37
CA ALA A 50 11.58 -4.77 -19.05
C ALA A 50 12.84 -4.50 -18.19
N SER A 51 12.84 -4.90 -16.90
CA SER A 51 13.84 -4.48 -15.91
C SER A 51 15.29 -4.79 -16.32
N LYS A 52 15.57 -5.98 -16.83
CA LYS A 52 16.94 -6.35 -17.27
C LYS A 52 17.42 -5.48 -18.43
N PHE A 53 16.55 -5.16 -19.37
CA PHE A 53 16.89 -4.26 -20.46
C PHE A 53 17.23 -2.84 -19.94
N VAL A 54 16.37 -2.32 -19.06
CA VAL A 54 16.55 -0.99 -18.45
C VAL A 54 17.82 -0.93 -17.60
N TYR A 55 18.09 -1.95 -16.77
CA TYR A 55 19.31 -2.02 -15.97
C TYR A 55 20.57 -2.10 -16.85
N GLY A 56 20.53 -2.91 -17.91
CA GLY A 56 21.65 -3.02 -18.86
C GLY A 56 21.96 -1.71 -19.58
N MET A 57 20.94 -0.89 -19.85
CA MET A 57 21.10 0.42 -20.50
C MET A 57 21.59 1.51 -19.52
N TRP A 58 21.11 1.47 -18.26
CA TRP A 58 21.38 2.53 -17.27
C TRP A 58 22.68 2.31 -16.50
N LEU A 59 22.94 1.07 -16.07
CA LEU A 59 24.10 0.72 -15.23
C LEU A 59 25.29 0.22 -16.05
N GLY A 60 25.12 0.01 -17.36
CA GLY A 60 26.09 -0.64 -18.20
C GLY A 60 26.06 -2.17 -18.11
N ARG A 61 26.37 -2.83 -19.22
CA ARG A 61 26.41 -4.30 -19.29
C ARG A 61 27.48 -4.86 -18.37
N GLY A 62 27.07 -5.71 -17.39
CA GLY A 62 28.01 -6.42 -16.52
C GLY A 62 28.33 -5.71 -15.19
N SER A 63 27.81 -4.50 -14.90
CA SER A 63 28.11 -3.78 -13.66
C SER A 63 27.43 -4.40 -12.43
N ILE A 64 26.15 -4.74 -12.50
CA ILE A 64 25.38 -5.34 -11.40
C ILE A 64 24.34 -6.28 -12.00
N ASP A 65 24.31 -7.53 -11.55
CA ASP A 65 23.24 -8.48 -11.91
C ASP A 65 22.15 -8.46 -10.85
N ILE A 66 21.08 -7.69 -11.13
CA ILE A 66 19.89 -7.67 -10.28
C ILE A 66 18.97 -8.81 -10.69
N SER A 67 18.75 -9.74 -9.76
CA SER A 67 17.89 -10.88 -9.99
C SER A 67 16.42 -10.47 -10.25
N TYR A 68 15.75 -11.17 -11.14
CA TYR A 68 14.30 -11.02 -11.32
C TYR A 68 13.51 -11.25 -10.02
N SER A 69 13.99 -12.14 -9.15
CA SER A 69 13.37 -12.39 -7.83
C SER A 69 13.37 -11.13 -6.97
N THR A 70 14.50 -10.40 -6.92
CA THR A 70 14.61 -9.15 -6.16
C THR A 70 13.67 -8.08 -6.72
N THR A 71 13.68 -7.88 -8.05
CA THR A 71 12.80 -6.92 -8.71
C THR A 71 11.33 -7.27 -8.51
N GLY A 72 10.97 -8.56 -8.60
CA GLY A 72 9.62 -9.06 -8.36
C GLY A 72 9.16 -8.86 -6.92
N LEU A 73 10.00 -9.09 -5.92
CA LEU A 73 9.69 -8.84 -4.52
C LEU A 73 9.48 -7.35 -4.23
N ILE A 74 10.33 -6.47 -4.79
CA ILE A 74 10.17 -5.02 -4.69
C ILE A 74 8.84 -4.60 -5.31
N PHE A 75 8.53 -5.09 -6.50
CA PHE A 75 7.25 -4.80 -7.15
C PHE A 75 6.06 -5.28 -6.31
N LEU A 76 6.15 -6.46 -5.72
CA LEU A 76 5.08 -7.05 -4.92
C LEU A 76 4.80 -6.21 -3.67
N TYR A 77 5.83 -5.82 -2.91
CA TYR A 77 5.61 -4.98 -1.72
C TYR A 77 5.07 -3.60 -2.09
N ILE A 78 5.56 -2.96 -3.18
CA ILE A 78 5.04 -1.68 -3.67
C ILE A 78 3.56 -1.81 -4.07
N SER A 79 3.16 -2.92 -4.69
CA SER A 79 1.77 -3.17 -5.05
C SER A 79 0.86 -3.23 -3.83
N PHE A 80 1.26 -3.92 -2.75
CA PHE A 80 0.51 -3.94 -1.49
C PHE A 80 0.52 -2.58 -0.79
N GLU A 81 1.63 -1.85 -0.83
CA GLU A 81 1.71 -0.47 -0.31
C GLU A 81 0.71 0.45 -1.02
N MET A 82 0.61 0.36 -2.35
CA MET A 82 -0.34 1.15 -3.13
C MET A 82 -1.79 0.80 -2.76
N LEU A 83 -2.10 -0.50 -2.63
CA LEU A 83 -3.41 -0.97 -2.17
C LEU A 83 -3.74 -0.46 -0.76
N TYR A 84 -2.79 -0.52 0.17
CA TYR A 84 -2.95 0.05 1.51
C TYR A 84 -3.22 1.56 1.44
N LYS A 85 -2.47 2.32 0.63
CA LYS A 85 -2.62 3.77 0.47
C LYS A 85 -4.02 4.16 -0.04
N VAL A 86 -4.61 3.39 -0.95
CA VAL A 86 -5.99 3.63 -1.43
C VAL A 86 -6.98 3.70 -0.27
N TYR A 87 -6.95 2.70 0.61
CA TYR A 87 -7.88 2.63 1.74
C TYR A 87 -7.48 3.56 2.88
N GLY A 88 -6.17 3.64 3.18
CA GLY A 88 -5.64 4.51 4.22
C GLY A 88 -5.93 5.98 3.98
N THR A 89 -5.89 6.45 2.74
CA THR A 89 -6.25 7.84 2.39
C THR A 89 -7.72 8.14 2.70
N ILE A 90 -8.63 7.21 2.43
CA ILE A 90 -10.04 7.35 2.79
C ILE A 90 -10.21 7.38 4.32
N ILE A 91 -9.57 6.44 5.04
CA ILE A 91 -9.63 6.40 6.51
C ILE A 91 -9.12 7.72 7.11
N ASN A 92 -7.95 8.21 6.65
CA ASN A 92 -7.39 9.48 7.08
C ASN A 92 -8.34 10.66 6.81
N GLY A 93 -9.04 10.65 5.67
CA GLY A 93 -10.05 11.65 5.34
C GLY A 93 -11.27 11.64 6.28
N THR A 94 -11.63 10.50 6.86
CA THR A 94 -12.72 10.43 7.84
C THR A 94 -12.33 10.91 9.22
N GLY A 95 -11.01 11.06 9.52
CA GLY A 95 -10.48 11.36 10.84
C GLY A 95 -10.56 10.21 11.85
N LYS A 96 -11.06 9.02 11.46
CA LYS A 96 -11.20 7.84 12.31
C LYS A 96 -9.94 6.98 12.29
N VAL A 97 -8.83 7.53 12.81
CA VAL A 97 -7.47 6.98 12.66
C VAL A 97 -7.00 6.14 13.85
N PHE A 98 -7.79 6.02 14.92
CA PHE A 98 -7.36 5.36 16.16
C PHE A 98 -7.01 3.87 15.95
N ALA A 99 -7.85 3.13 15.23
CA ALA A 99 -7.56 1.73 14.89
C ALA A 99 -6.32 1.62 14.01
N GLN A 100 -6.15 2.53 13.05
CA GLN A 100 -4.96 2.63 12.21
C GLN A 100 -3.70 2.82 13.06
N MET A 101 -3.71 3.74 14.00
CA MET A 101 -2.57 4.03 14.88
C MET A 101 -2.15 2.78 15.68
N ILE A 102 -3.10 2.10 16.31
CA ILE A 102 -2.82 0.90 17.11
C ILE A 102 -2.28 -0.24 16.23
N LEU A 103 -2.97 -0.56 15.14
CA LEU A 103 -2.60 -1.69 14.28
C LEU A 103 -1.25 -1.46 13.58
N THR A 104 -1.00 -0.25 13.09
CA THR A 104 0.30 0.10 12.51
C THR A 104 1.40 0.04 13.56
N GLY A 105 1.15 0.48 14.80
CA GLY A 105 2.10 0.38 15.91
C GLY A 105 2.46 -1.09 16.24
N ILE A 106 1.46 -1.96 16.33
CA ILE A 106 1.68 -3.40 16.57
C ILE A 106 2.49 -4.02 15.42
N ILE A 107 2.12 -3.72 14.18
CA ILE A 107 2.81 -4.23 12.99
C ILE A 107 4.26 -3.73 12.96
N ALA A 108 4.53 -2.47 13.33
CA ALA A 108 5.87 -1.90 13.39
C ALA A 108 6.77 -2.63 14.42
N ILE A 109 6.21 -2.99 15.59
CA ILE A 109 6.93 -3.77 16.59
C ILE A 109 7.27 -5.17 16.09
N ILE A 110 6.34 -5.83 15.39
CA ILE A 110 6.53 -7.17 14.82
C ILE A 110 7.50 -7.14 13.63
N TYR A 111 7.51 -6.04 12.86
CA TYR A 111 8.33 -5.92 11.67
C TYR A 111 9.83 -6.09 11.94
N ILE A 112 10.35 -5.47 13.01
CA ILE A 112 11.79 -5.48 13.30
C ILE A 112 12.32 -6.91 13.51
N PRO A 113 11.76 -7.72 14.45
CA PRO A 113 12.24 -9.09 14.64
C PRO A 113 11.97 -9.98 13.41
N LEU A 114 10.86 -9.78 12.70
CA LEU A 114 10.55 -10.51 11.48
C LEU A 114 11.58 -10.21 10.38
N ALA A 115 11.92 -8.94 10.17
CA ALA A 115 12.91 -8.53 9.17
C ALA A 115 14.30 -9.07 9.48
N ILE A 116 14.73 -9.02 10.75
CA ILE A 116 16.03 -9.59 11.19
C ILE A 116 16.06 -11.10 10.97
N PHE A 117 14.99 -11.81 11.37
CA PHE A 117 14.91 -13.27 11.22
C PHE A 117 14.99 -13.68 9.73
N LEU A 118 14.19 -13.04 8.87
CA LEU A 118 14.17 -13.34 7.43
C LEU A 118 15.45 -12.88 6.74
N ALA A 119 16.07 -11.78 7.18
CA ALA A 119 17.35 -11.32 6.64
C ALA A 119 18.48 -12.33 6.93
N ASN A 120 18.49 -12.95 8.11
CA ASN A 120 19.46 -14.00 8.45
C ASN A 120 19.27 -15.27 7.60
N LEU A 121 18.04 -15.56 7.15
CA LEU A 121 17.77 -16.73 6.31
C LEU A 121 18.04 -16.50 4.83
N CYS A 122 17.64 -15.36 4.30
CA CYS A 122 17.57 -15.09 2.86
C CYS A 122 18.24 -13.76 2.45
N GLY A 123 19.01 -13.12 3.32
CA GLY A 123 19.67 -11.85 3.06
C GLY A 123 18.68 -10.74 2.67
N LEU A 124 19.00 -9.99 1.62
CA LEU A 124 18.17 -8.88 1.13
C LEU A 124 16.75 -9.34 0.76
N SER A 125 16.61 -10.51 0.16
CA SER A 125 15.29 -11.06 -0.21
C SER A 125 14.41 -11.28 1.02
N GLY A 126 15.00 -11.65 2.16
CA GLY A 126 14.29 -11.82 3.42
C GLY A 126 13.66 -10.52 3.93
N VAL A 127 14.40 -9.41 3.86
CA VAL A 127 13.86 -8.07 4.21
C VAL A 127 12.71 -7.68 3.28
N LEU A 128 12.81 -7.96 1.98
CA LEU A 128 11.76 -7.68 1.02
C LEU A 128 10.51 -8.52 1.30
N ILE A 129 10.66 -9.79 1.67
CA ILE A 129 9.54 -10.65 2.09
C ILE A 129 8.87 -10.09 3.35
N ALA A 130 9.63 -9.63 4.34
CA ALA A 130 9.07 -8.98 5.53
C ALA A 130 8.21 -7.75 5.15
N ASN A 131 8.68 -6.93 4.23
CA ASN A 131 7.90 -5.78 3.71
C ASN A 131 6.61 -6.23 3.02
N VAL A 132 6.64 -7.28 2.18
CA VAL A 132 5.44 -7.82 1.54
C VAL A 132 4.41 -8.25 2.60
N ILE A 133 4.83 -9.00 3.63
CA ILE A 133 3.95 -9.46 4.71
C ILE A 133 3.32 -8.27 5.43
N VAL A 134 4.12 -7.28 5.83
CA VAL A 134 3.65 -6.10 6.57
C VAL A 134 2.67 -5.27 5.75
N PHE A 135 2.96 -5.00 4.48
CA PHE A 135 2.04 -4.23 3.64
C PHE A 135 0.78 -5.02 3.27
N ALA A 136 0.86 -6.34 3.12
CA ALA A 136 -0.32 -7.20 2.96
C ALA A 136 -1.24 -7.15 4.20
N LEU A 137 -0.68 -7.21 5.41
CA LEU A 137 -1.43 -7.05 6.66
C LEU A 137 -2.05 -5.65 6.77
N ASN A 138 -1.28 -4.61 6.48
CA ASN A 138 -1.78 -3.23 6.46
C ASN A 138 -2.93 -3.05 5.46
N TYR A 139 -2.84 -3.62 4.27
CA TYR A 139 -3.92 -3.63 3.30
C TYR A 139 -5.17 -4.35 3.82
N ALA A 140 -5.01 -5.54 4.43
CA ALA A 140 -6.12 -6.34 4.88
C ALA A 140 -6.99 -5.61 5.92
N TRP A 141 -6.38 -5.08 6.99
CA TRP A 141 -7.14 -4.36 8.02
C TRP A 141 -7.68 -3.01 7.52
N SER A 142 -6.92 -2.26 6.70
CA SER A 142 -7.38 -0.97 6.18
C SER A 142 -8.61 -1.12 5.28
N LYS A 143 -8.64 -2.18 4.46
CA LYS A 143 -9.82 -2.53 3.67
C LYS A 143 -11.04 -2.82 4.55
N LEU A 144 -10.86 -3.58 5.64
CA LEU A 144 -11.93 -3.89 6.58
C LEU A 144 -12.47 -2.63 7.28
N GLN A 145 -11.58 -1.77 7.78
CA GLN A 145 -11.97 -0.52 8.43
C GLN A 145 -12.68 0.42 7.46
N CYS A 146 -12.11 0.65 6.29
CA CYS A 146 -12.68 1.53 5.27
C CYS A 146 -14.09 1.08 4.88
N ASN A 147 -14.30 -0.21 4.64
CA ASN A 147 -15.62 -0.75 4.32
C ASN A 147 -16.62 -0.51 5.45
N LYS A 148 -16.24 -0.75 6.72
CA LYS A 148 -17.11 -0.49 7.88
C LYS A 148 -17.46 0.99 8.03
N LEU A 149 -16.51 1.90 7.75
CA LEU A 149 -16.75 3.35 7.82
C LEU A 149 -17.73 3.81 6.75
N ILE A 150 -17.56 3.35 5.51
CA ILE A 150 -18.42 3.72 4.38
C ILE A 150 -19.82 3.13 4.55
N SER A 151 -19.95 1.88 5.02
CA SER A 151 -21.24 1.24 5.29
C SER A 151 -21.90 1.72 6.60
N GLN A 152 -21.26 2.63 7.34
CA GLN A 152 -21.73 3.15 8.62
C GLN A 152 -21.94 2.07 9.70
N THR A 153 -21.27 0.95 9.56
CA THR A 153 -21.30 -0.18 10.52
C THR A 153 -20.11 -0.20 11.47
N ALA A 154 -19.25 0.83 11.41
CA ALA A 154 -18.08 0.94 12.27
C ALA A 154 -18.50 1.21 13.71
N THR A 155 -18.04 0.38 14.66
CA THR A 155 -18.27 0.51 16.10
C THR A 155 -16.97 0.38 16.89
N GLY A 156 -16.96 0.86 18.13
CA GLY A 156 -15.80 0.74 19.03
C GLY A 156 -14.55 1.42 18.48
N ILE A 157 -13.43 0.68 18.44
CA ILE A 157 -12.13 1.20 17.98
C ILE A 157 -12.12 1.60 16.51
N TRP A 158 -13.00 1.01 15.68
CA TRP A 158 -13.08 1.29 14.24
C TRP A 158 -13.74 2.65 13.92
N ASN A 159 -14.42 3.26 14.91
CA ASN A 159 -15.13 4.54 14.75
C ASN A 159 -14.51 5.66 15.61
N LYS A 160 -13.26 5.50 16.02
CA LYS A 160 -12.52 6.51 16.81
C LYS A 160 -11.41 7.13 16.00
#